data_d997f13fb6eff841f1e5897192403148
#
_entry.id   d997f13fb6eff841f1e5897192403148
#
_cell.length_a   1.000
_cell.length_b   1.000
_cell.length_c   1.000
_cell.angle_alpha   90.00
_cell.angle_beta   90.00
_cell.angle_gamma   90.00
#
_symmetry.space_group_name_H-M   'P 1'
#
loop_
_entity.id
_entity.type
_entity.pdbx_description
1 polymer ?
#
loop_
_entity_poly.entity_id
_entity_poly.type
_entity_poly.pdbx_seq_one_letter_code
_entity_poly.pdbx_strand_id
1 'polypeptide(L)'
;MNFFQRRKILKNANFLELHPVRVHEHEEMGDGKIFLKVPKFSKKWLRDFAIPANKKKYYTIYLDEIGTATWLEIDGKKNVKQICDKLVEKMGENVEPYNEVEERVAKFLAQLYEQRYITFRELQKENYSNNN
;
A
#
# COMPACT_ATOMS: atom_id res chain seq x y z
N MET A 1 -0.69 -14.69 -8.49
CA MET A 1 -0.35 -15.12 -7.12
C MET A 1 -1.60 -15.07 -6.26
N ASN A 2 -1.91 -16.18 -5.56
CA ASN A 2 -3.09 -16.24 -4.71
C ASN A 2 -2.79 -15.76 -3.28
N PHE A 3 -3.84 -15.69 -2.45
CA PHE A 3 -3.74 -15.21 -1.07
C PHE A 3 -2.73 -16.01 -0.23
N PHE A 4 -2.74 -17.34 -0.36
CA PHE A 4 -1.87 -18.21 0.41
C PHE A 4 -0.40 -18.05 0.01
N GLN A 5 -0.14 -17.95 -1.28
CA GLN A 5 1.23 -17.73 -1.79
C GLN A 5 1.79 -16.38 -1.35
N ARG A 6 0.96 -15.34 -1.36
CA ARG A 6 1.36 -14.00 -0.92
C ARG A 6 1.70 -13.99 0.56
N ARG A 7 0.89 -14.65 1.38
CA ARG A 7 1.16 -14.76 2.80
C ARG A 7 2.44 -15.53 3.09
N LYS A 8 2.68 -16.60 2.35
CA LYS A 8 3.91 -17.39 2.49
C LYS A 8 5.14 -16.56 2.16
N ILE A 9 5.10 -15.78 1.09
CA ILE A 9 6.19 -14.90 0.70
C ILE A 9 6.48 -13.86 1.79
N LEU A 10 5.44 -13.22 2.32
CA LEU A 10 5.59 -12.23 3.38
C LEU A 10 6.16 -12.82 4.65
N LYS A 11 5.82 -14.07 4.96
CA LYS A 11 6.31 -14.76 6.14
C LYS A 11 7.79 -15.15 6.03
N ASN A 12 8.22 -15.56 4.82
CA ASN A 12 9.57 -16.05 4.58
C ASN A 12 10.58 -14.96 4.24
N ALA A 13 10.09 -13.80 3.75
CA ALA A 13 10.96 -12.66 3.44
C ALA A 13 11.23 -11.83 4.67
N ASN A 14 12.38 -11.15 4.73
CA ASN A 14 12.60 -10.13 5.74
C ASN A 14 11.77 -8.91 5.34
N PHE A 15 10.60 -8.81 5.92
CA PHE A 15 9.61 -7.81 5.55
C PHE A 15 10.14 -6.37 5.64
N LEU A 16 10.98 -6.11 6.64
CA LEU A 16 11.53 -4.76 6.86
C LEU A 16 12.47 -4.31 5.72
N GLU A 17 13.00 -5.25 4.96
CA GLU A 17 13.90 -4.95 3.84
C GLU A 17 13.18 -4.78 2.50
N LEU A 18 11.90 -5.12 2.44
CA LEU A 18 11.14 -4.99 1.20
C LEU A 18 10.83 -3.52 0.87
N HIS A 19 10.77 -3.23 -0.43
CA HIS A 19 10.54 -1.86 -0.93
C HIS A 19 9.13 -1.76 -1.50
N PRO A 20 8.18 -1.15 -0.78
CA PRO A 20 6.81 -1.04 -1.30
C PRO A 20 6.71 -0.03 -2.44
N VAL A 21 5.78 -0.31 -3.35
CA VAL A 21 5.49 0.53 -4.53
C VAL A 21 3.98 0.69 -4.64
N ARG A 22 3.52 1.91 -4.84
CA ARG A 22 2.09 2.20 -5.00
C ARG A 22 1.58 1.64 -6.33
N VAL A 23 0.38 1.06 -6.30
CA VAL A 23 -0.31 0.57 -7.49
C VAL A 23 -1.42 1.53 -7.93
N HIS A 24 -2.02 2.24 -6.97
CA HIS A 24 -3.16 3.13 -7.23
C HIS A 24 -2.84 4.57 -6.90
N GLU A 25 -3.65 5.47 -7.46
CA GLU A 25 -3.55 6.90 -7.22
C GLU A 25 -4.26 7.28 -5.91
N HIS A 26 -3.93 8.45 -5.39
CA HIS A 26 -4.59 9.01 -4.22
C HIS A 26 -4.94 10.48 -4.47
N GLU A 27 -5.86 11.00 -3.66
CA GLU A 27 -6.19 12.42 -3.65
C GLU A 27 -6.21 12.92 -2.21
N GLU A 28 -5.85 14.19 -2.03
CA GLU A 28 -5.85 14.81 -0.72
C GLU A 28 -7.25 15.30 -0.35
N MET A 29 -7.58 15.14 0.93
CA MET A 29 -8.79 15.72 1.51
C MET A 29 -8.40 17.03 2.19
N GLY A 30 -9.38 17.90 2.45
CA GLY A 30 -9.11 19.20 3.02
C GLY A 30 -8.54 19.18 4.44
N ASP A 31 -8.59 18.04 5.12
CA ASP A 31 -8.13 17.87 6.50
C ASP A 31 -6.70 17.32 6.61
N GLY A 32 -5.98 17.23 5.51
CA GLY A 32 -4.64 16.68 5.48
C GLY A 32 -4.56 15.17 5.32
N LYS A 33 -5.68 14.49 5.33
CA LYS A 33 -5.74 13.06 5.06
C LYS A 33 -5.93 12.81 3.57
N ILE A 34 -5.73 11.58 3.15
CA ILE A 34 -5.88 11.19 1.75
C ILE A 34 -6.86 10.04 1.61
N PHE A 35 -7.34 9.82 0.40
CA PHE A 35 -8.05 8.61 0.04
C PHE A 35 -7.44 8.01 -1.22
N LEU A 36 -7.53 6.68 -1.33
CA LEU A 36 -7.06 5.96 -2.51
C LEU A 36 -8.20 5.82 -3.51
N LYS A 37 -7.86 5.92 -4.78
CA LYS A 37 -8.80 5.69 -5.88
C LYS A 37 -8.51 4.31 -6.46
N VAL A 38 -9.35 3.33 -6.14
CA VAL A 38 -9.16 1.94 -6.56
C VAL A 38 -10.15 1.61 -7.67
N PRO A 39 -9.69 1.32 -8.89
CA PRO A 39 -10.61 0.98 -9.99
C PRO A 39 -11.46 -0.23 -9.66
N LYS A 40 -12.76 -0.16 -9.94
CA LYS A 40 -13.69 -1.28 -9.72
C LYS A 40 -13.32 -2.48 -10.58
N PHE A 41 -12.78 -2.22 -11.78
CA PHE A 41 -12.25 -3.25 -12.66
C PHE A 41 -10.87 -2.80 -13.13
N SER A 42 -9.93 -3.73 -13.22
CA SER A 42 -8.56 -3.42 -13.61
C SER A 42 -8.44 -2.97 -15.07
N LYS A 43 -9.30 -3.48 -15.94
CA LYS A 43 -9.28 -3.13 -17.37
C LYS A 43 -10.23 -1.99 -17.67
N LYS A 44 -9.73 -0.96 -18.34
CA LYS A 44 -10.51 0.22 -18.66
C LYS A 44 -11.77 -0.09 -19.50
N TRP A 45 -11.64 -0.96 -20.50
CA TRP A 45 -12.78 -1.30 -21.35
C TRP A 45 -13.90 -1.94 -20.55
N LEU A 46 -13.54 -2.76 -19.56
CA LEU A 46 -14.53 -3.42 -18.72
C LEU A 46 -15.20 -2.41 -17.79
N ARG A 47 -14.46 -1.43 -17.27
CA ARG A 47 -15.06 -0.35 -16.47
C ARG A 47 -16.05 0.45 -17.30
N ASP A 48 -15.69 0.78 -18.54
CA ASP A 48 -16.53 1.60 -19.41
C ASP A 48 -17.76 0.84 -19.89
N PHE A 49 -17.66 -0.48 -20.06
CA PHE A 49 -18.77 -1.33 -20.49
C PHE A 49 -19.71 -1.70 -19.34
N ALA A 50 -19.17 -2.15 -18.21
CA ALA A 50 -19.95 -2.72 -17.12
C ALA A 50 -20.51 -1.67 -16.15
N ILE A 51 -19.93 -0.48 -16.08
CA ILE A 51 -20.35 0.57 -15.15
C ILE A 51 -21.08 1.67 -15.92
N PRO A 52 -22.33 1.98 -15.54
CA PRO A 52 -23.07 3.08 -16.18
C PRO A 52 -22.33 4.41 -16.06
N ALA A 53 -22.50 5.27 -17.07
CA ALA A 53 -21.78 6.54 -17.14
C ALA A 53 -22.06 7.47 -15.95
N ASN A 54 -23.20 7.31 -15.26
CA ASN A 54 -23.58 8.13 -14.11
C ASN A 54 -23.11 7.54 -12.78
N LYS A 55 -22.37 6.44 -12.80
CA LYS A 55 -21.84 5.80 -11.59
C LYS A 55 -20.32 5.94 -11.52
N LYS A 56 -19.79 5.97 -10.29
CA LYS A 56 -18.34 6.05 -10.09
C LYS A 56 -17.65 4.75 -10.54
N LYS A 57 -16.54 4.90 -11.21
CA LYS A 57 -15.75 3.77 -11.71
C LYS A 57 -14.67 3.32 -10.72
N TYR A 58 -14.56 4.00 -9.57
CA TYR A 58 -13.54 3.77 -8.57
C TYR A 58 -14.16 3.61 -7.19
N TYR A 59 -13.56 2.75 -6.38
CA TYR A 59 -13.81 2.73 -4.94
C TYR A 59 -12.95 3.80 -4.30
N THR A 60 -13.48 4.41 -3.26
CA THR A 60 -12.77 5.40 -2.45
C THR A 60 -12.38 4.75 -1.13
N ILE A 61 -11.09 4.64 -0.87
CA ILE A 61 -10.57 4.03 0.36
C ILE A 61 -9.95 5.14 1.20
N TYR A 62 -10.62 5.51 2.28
CA TYR A 62 -10.16 6.58 3.17
C TYR A 62 -9.08 6.06 4.11
N LEU A 63 -8.00 6.81 4.23
CA LEU A 63 -6.90 6.48 5.14
C LEU A 63 -6.95 7.40 6.36
N ASP A 64 -6.66 6.84 7.53
CA ASP A 64 -6.53 7.62 8.74
C ASP A 64 -5.19 8.38 8.75
N GLU A 65 -4.88 9.03 9.88
CA GLU A 65 -3.66 9.83 9.99
C GLU A 65 -2.39 9.00 9.76
N ILE A 66 -2.29 7.86 10.42
CA ILE A 66 -1.12 6.98 10.29
C ILE A 66 -1.07 6.35 8.89
N GLY A 67 -2.22 5.93 8.38
CA GLY A 67 -2.31 5.37 7.03
C GLY A 67 -1.90 6.37 5.97
N THR A 68 -2.35 7.61 6.10
CA THR A 68 -1.97 8.71 5.21
C THR A 68 -0.46 8.94 5.24
N ALA A 69 0.10 9.06 6.45
CA ALA A 69 1.54 9.31 6.61
C ALA A 69 2.36 8.16 6.01
N THR A 70 1.94 6.92 6.23
CA THR A 70 2.61 5.75 5.69
C THR A 70 2.56 5.74 4.16
N TRP A 71 1.37 5.94 3.60
CA TRP A 71 1.20 5.94 2.15
C TRP A 71 2.07 6.98 1.46
N LEU A 72 2.16 8.18 2.02
CA LEU A 72 2.93 9.27 1.43
C LEU A 72 4.44 9.01 1.43
N GLU A 73 4.91 8.12 2.30
CA GLU A 73 6.32 7.72 2.32
C GLU A 73 6.65 6.58 1.34
N ILE A 74 5.64 5.97 0.71
CA ILE A 74 5.86 4.90 -0.26
C ILE A 74 6.29 5.52 -1.60
N ASP A 75 7.57 5.44 -1.91
CA ASP A 75 8.15 6.05 -3.13
C ASP A 75 8.89 5.04 -4.01
N GLY A 76 8.87 3.75 -3.66
CA GLY A 76 9.59 2.71 -4.38
C GLY A 76 11.08 2.65 -4.07
N LYS A 77 11.59 3.62 -3.31
CA LYS A 77 13.02 3.72 -2.96
C LYS A 77 13.30 3.36 -1.51
N LYS A 78 12.37 3.65 -0.61
CA LYS A 78 12.49 3.32 0.81
C LYS A 78 12.00 1.91 1.06
N ASN A 79 12.71 1.17 1.94
CA ASN A 79 12.19 -0.08 2.44
C ASN A 79 11.25 0.17 3.62
N VAL A 80 10.62 -0.89 4.12
CA VAL A 80 9.65 -0.78 5.21
C VAL A 80 10.28 -0.15 6.44
N LYS A 81 11.50 -0.56 6.79
CA LYS A 81 12.19 -0.01 7.97
C LYS A 81 12.42 1.49 7.85
N GLN A 82 12.85 1.96 6.67
CA GLN A 82 13.08 3.37 6.43
C GLN A 82 11.77 4.18 6.52
N ILE A 83 10.67 3.59 6.08
CA ILE A 83 9.35 4.21 6.23
C ILE A 83 9.00 4.35 7.71
N CYS A 84 9.22 3.30 8.51
CA CYS A 84 9.00 3.36 9.96
C CYS A 84 9.84 4.45 10.61
N ASP A 85 11.12 4.54 10.24
CA ASP A 85 12.02 5.56 10.76
C ASP A 85 11.51 6.97 10.44
N LYS A 86 11.04 7.18 9.22
CA LYS A 86 10.50 8.48 8.80
C LYS A 86 9.24 8.86 9.56
N LEU A 87 8.38 7.89 9.83
CA LEU A 87 7.16 8.15 10.59
C LEU A 87 7.47 8.53 12.03
N VAL A 88 8.41 7.84 12.66
CA VAL A 88 8.83 8.19 14.01
C VAL A 88 9.42 9.60 14.05
N GLU A 89 10.25 9.94 13.06
CA GLU A 89 10.84 11.27 12.96
C GLU A 89 9.79 12.36 12.81
N LYS A 90 8.79 12.14 11.94
CA LYS A 90 7.75 13.13 11.67
C LYS A 90 6.78 13.32 12.84
N MET A 91 6.45 12.26 13.54
CA MET A 91 5.41 12.29 14.57
C MET A 91 5.95 12.73 15.94
N GLY A 92 7.26 12.70 16.13
CA GLY A 92 7.92 13.26 17.32
C GLY A 92 7.65 12.51 18.61
N GLU A 93 7.76 13.21 19.74
CA GLU A 93 7.65 12.60 21.07
C GLU A 93 6.24 12.14 21.44
N ASN A 94 5.24 12.56 20.70
CA ASN A 94 3.84 12.17 20.97
C ASN A 94 3.48 10.83 20.34
N VAL A 95 4.48 10.09 19.86
CA VAL A 95 4.27 8.84 19.17
C VAL A 95 4.46 7.67 20.14
N GLU A 96 3.72 6.61 19.86
CA GLU A 96 3.91 5.32 20.49
C GLU A 96 5.38 4.87 20.38
N PRO A 97 5.88 4.00 21.28
CA PRO A 97 7.23 3.47 21.15
C PRO A 97 7.51 2.92 19.75
N TYR A 98 8.75 3.03 19.31
CA TYR A 98 9.16 2.63 17.96
C TYR A 98 8.64 1.23 17.58
N ASN A 99 8.71 0.27 18.51
CA ASN A 99 8.26 -1.09 18.22
C ASN A 99 6.78 -1.17 17.88
N GLU A 100 5.95 -0.34 18.51
CA GLU A 100 4.51 -0.30 18.22
C GLU A 100 4.23 0.35 16.88
N VAL A 101 4.96 1.40 16.54
CA VAL A 101 4.85 2.07 15.23
C VAL A 101 5.28 1.09 14.13
N GLU A 102 6.40 0.42 14.32
CA GLU A 102 6.90 -0.58 13.37
C GLU A 102 5.87 -1.68 13.13
N GLU A 103 5.28 -2.22 14.19
CA GLU A 103 4.28 -3.27 14.07
C GLU A 103 3.03 -2.79 13.33
N ARG A 104 2.55 -1.60 13.63
CA ARG A 104 1.38 -1.01 12.98
C ARG A 104 1.63 -0.74 11.50
N VAL A 105 2.78 -0.17 11.18
CA VAL A 105 3.15 0.13 9.79
C VAL A 105 3.32 -1.16 9.01
N ALA A 106 4.02 -2.14 9.58
CA ALA A 106 4.21 -3.43 8.93
C ALA A 106 2.89 -4.12 8.65
N LYS A 107 1.99 -4.12 9.62
CA LYS A 107 0.67 -4.72 9.48
C LYS A 107 -0.16 -4.00 8.41
N PHE A 108 -0.13 -2.67 8.41
CA PHE A 108 -0.84 -1.86 7.42
C PHE A 108 -0.31 -2.12 6.00
N LEU A 109 1.01 -2.14 5.83
CA LEU A 109 1.61 -2.43 4.53
C LEU A 109 1.29 -3.85 4.05
N ALA A 110 1.29 -4.82 4.97
CA ALA A 110 0.90 -6.19 4.63
C ALA A 110 -0.56 -6.24 4.15
N GLN A 111 -1.46 -5.51 4.80
CA GLN A 111 -2.86 -5.42 4.39
C GLN A 111 -3.01 -4.78 3.02
N LEU A 112 -2.28 -3.68 2.77
CA LEU A 112 -2.29 -3.03 1.45
C LEU A 112 -1.82 -3.98 0.35
N TYR A 113 -0.80 -4.78 0.65
CA TYR A 113 -0.30 -5.77 -0.29
C TYR A 113 -1.32 -6.88 -0.56
N GLU A 114 -1.96 -7.39 0.49
CA GLU A 114 -3.00 -8.42 0.35
C GLU A 114 -4.19 -7.91 -0.47
N GLN A 115 -4.53 -6.64 -0.33
CA GLN A 115 -5.61 -6.00 -1.10
C GLN A 115 -5.16 -5.57 -2.50
N ARG A 116 -3.87 -5.72 -2.82
CA ARG A 116 -3.29 -5.34 -4.12
C ARG A 116 -3.27 -3.83 -4.36
N TYR A 117 -3.25 -3.03 -3.29
CA TYR A 117 -3.12 -1.57 -3.38
C TYR A 117 -1.67 -1.14 -3.51
N ILE A 118 -0.75 -1.98 -3.06
CA ILE A 118 0.69 -1.83 -3.26
C ILE A 118 1.27 -3.15 -3.72
N THR A 119 2.49 -3.09 -4.25
CA THR A 119 3.33 -4.26 -4.47
C THR A 119 4.68 -4.01 -3.81
N PHE A 120 5.56 -5.00 -3.81
CA PHE A 120 6.94 -4.85 -3.36
C PHE A 120 7.86 -5.07 -4.55
N ARG A 121 8.86 -4.21 -4.69
CA ARG A 121 9.77 -4.24 -5.82
C ARG A 121 10.45 -5.61 -5.98
N GLU A 122 10.81 -6.24 -4.88
CA GLU A 122 11.47 -7.56 -4.86
C GLU A 122 10.53 -8.66 -5.37
N LEU A 123 9.26 -8.56 -5.06
CA LEU A 123 8.26 -9.56 -5.46
C LEU A 123 7.79 -9.38 -6.91
N GLN A 124 7.90 -8.18 -7.46
CA GLN A 124 7.61 -7.93 -8.87
C GLN A 124 8.54 -8.72 -9.78
N LYS A 125 9.82 -8.81 -9.43
CA LYS A 125 10.81 -9.57 -10.22
C LYS A 125 10.47 -11.05 -10.28
N GLU A 126 10.01 -11.64 -9.16
CA GLU A 126 9.61 -13.04 -9.12
C GLU A 126 8.40 -13.31 -9.99
N ASN A 127 7.41 -12.41 -9.98
CA ASN A 127 6.24 -12.52 -10.83
C ASN A 127 6.61 -12.47 -12.31
N TYR A 128 7.56 -11.65 -12.68
CA TYR A 128 8.06 -11.57 -14.05
C TYR A 128 8.76 -12.87 -14.47
N SER A 129 9.55 -13.43 -13.58
CA SER A 129 10.26 -14.69 -13.85
C SER A 129 9.30 -15.87 -13.99
N ASN A 130 8.22 -15.88 -13.21
CA ASN A 130 7.25 -16.98 -13.21
C ASN A 130 6.27 -16.92 -14.38
N ASN A 131 6.13 -15.78 -15.04
CA ASN A 131 5.23 -15.59 -16.18
C ASN A 131 5.93 -15.81 -17.54
N ASN A 132 7.21 -16.08 -17.51
CA ASN A 132 8.00 -16.42 -18.68
C ASN A 132 8.33 -17.92 -18.68
#